data_4e8d6f09c61af316605f594c7fd65c29
#
_entry.id   4e8d6f09c61af316605f594c7fd65c29
#
_cell.length_a   1.000
_cell.length_b   1.000
_cell.length_c   1.000
_cell.angle_alpha   90.00
_cell.angle_beta   90.00
_cell.angle_gamma   90.00
#
_symmetry.space_group_name_H-M   'P 1'
#
loop_
_entity.id
_entity.type
_entity.pdbx_description
1 polymer ?
#
loop_
_entity_poly.entity_id
_entity_poly.type
_entity_poly.pdbx_seq_one_letter_code
_entity_poly.pdbx_strand_id
1 'polypeptide(L)'
;YGNFFRDSLLERGTEANLLLSTTLPSGVASTFISPDGERTFGTYLGAASTLKAEDLSLDMFKGYAYLFIEGYLVQDHDMILRAIELAKEAGLQVCLDMASYNIVEGDLEFFSLLVNKYVDIVFANEEEAKAYTGKDAWGAINEIASKCSVVIVKLGAQGSCIKKGTECIKLEVPPVKKVVDTTGAGDYYAAGF
;
A
#
# COMPACT_ATOMS: atom_id res chain seq x y z
N TYR A 1 -9.63 14.08 -16.77
CA TYR A 1 -9.63 12.98 -15.79
C TYR A 1 -9.60 13.51 -14.35
N GLY A 2 -8.80 14.57 -14.02
CA GLY A 2 -8.68 15.08 -12.66
C GLY A 2 -9.99 15.48 -11.99
N ASN A 3 -10.87 16.20 -12.69
CA ASN A 3 -12.18 16.56 -12.17
C ASN A 3 -13.05 15.33 -11.90
N PHE A 4 -13.06 14.36 -12.82
CA PHE A 4 -13.80 13.10 -12.65
C PHE A 4 -13.33 12.35 -11.39
N PHE A 5 -12.01 12.26 -11.20
CA PHE A 5 -11.43 11.60 -10.04
C PHE A 5 -11.83 12.29 -8.72
N ARG A 6 -11.69 13.64 -8.68
CA ARG A 6 -12.11 14.43 -7.52
C ARG A 6 -13.59 14.24 -7.19
N ASP A 7 -14.45 14.39 -8.20
CA ASP A 7 -15.89 14.31 -8.01
C ASP A 7 -16.31 12.90 -7.54
N SER A 8 -15.66 11.86 -8.07
CA SER A 8 -15.85 10.47 -7.64
C SER A 8 -15.45 10.21 -6.19
N LEU A 9 -14.39 10.85 -5.66
CA LEU A 9 -14.01 10.77 -4.25
C LEU A 9 -15.07 11.46 -3.37
N LEU A 10 -15.48 12.68 -3.73
CA LEU A 10 -16.45 13.47 -2.97
C LEU A 10 -17.83 12.79 -2.91
N GLU A 11 -18.29 12.19 -4.02
CA GLU A 11 -19.54 11.41 -4.06
C GLU A 11 -19.56 10.23 -3.09
N ARG A 12 -18.38 9.70 -2.75
CA ARG A 12 -18.20 8.60 -1.78
C ARG A 12 -17.93 9.06 -0.36
N GLY A 13 -18.02 10.37 -0.10
CA GLY A 13 -17.77 10.94 1.21
C GLY A 13 -16.30 10.97 1.61
N THR A 14 -15.39 10.82 0.66
CA THR A 14 -13.93 10.90 0.88
C THR A 14 -13.47 12.34 0.65
N GLU A 15 -12.63 12.85 1.52
CA GLU A 15 -11.97 14.15 1.27
C GLU A 15 -11.00 14.03 0.09
N ALA A 16 -11.05 15.05 -0.79
CA ALA A 16 -10.22 15.07 -2.00
C ALA A 16 -9.14 16.15 -1.87
N ASN A 17 -8.08 15.86 -1.11
CA ASN A 17 -6.90 16.72 -0.96
C ASN A 17 -5.98 16.56 -2.19
N LEU A 18 -6.37 17.15 -3.32
CA LEU A 18 -5.69 17.01 -4.59
C LEU A 18 -4.89 18.27 -4.93
N LEU A 19 -3.63 18.08 -5.31
CA LEU A 19 -2.81 19.09 -5.93
C LEU A 19 -3.06 19.09 -7.44
N LEU A 20 -3.38 20.25 -8.02
CA LEU A 20 -3.71 20.37 -9.43
C LEU A 20 -2.48 20.86 -10.22
N SER A 21 -2.04 20.07 -11.19
CA SER A 21 -1.03 20.52 -12.16
C SER A 21 -1.69 21.31 -13.29
N THR A 22 -1.05 22.42 -13.67
CA THR A 22 -1.45 23.22 -14.84
C THR A 22 -0.65 22.85 -16.10
N THR A 23 0.39 22.02 -15.96
CA THR A 23 1.33 21.71 -17.04
C THR A 23 1.29 20.26 -17.49
N LEU A 24 0.90 19.33 -16.61
CA LEU A 24 0.87 17.91 -16.90
C LEU A 24 -0.56 17.35 -16.78
N PRO A 25 -0.94 16.40 -17.65
CA PRO A 25 -2.20 15.69 -17.52
C PRO A 25 -2.18 14.73 -16.33
N SER A 26 -3.36 14.30 -15.89
CA SER A 26 -3.51 13.20 -14.91
C SER A 26 -2.81 11.94 -15.39
N GLY A 27 -2.31 11.13 -14.45
CA GLY A 27 -1.75 9.82 -14.74
C GLY A 27 -2.78 8.87 -15.36
N VAL A 28 -2.27 7.90 -16.10
CA VAL A 28 -3.06 6.83 -16.76
C VAL A 28 -2.34 5.50 -16.59
N ALA A 29 -3.06 4.48 -16.15
CA ALA A 29 -2.60 3.10 -16.17
C ALA A 29 -3.40 2.32 -17.23
N SER A 30 -2.72 1.89 -18.29
CA SER A 30 -3.31 1.03 -19.33
C SER A 30 -3.11 -0.43 -18.94
N THR A 31 -4.20 -1.17 -18.82
CA THR A 31 -4.16 -2.59 -18.47
C THR A 31 -4.19 -3.44 -19.73
N PHE A 32 -3.21 -4.29 -19.90
CA PHE A 32 -3.14 -5.29 -20.96
C PHE A 32 -3.46 -6.65 -20.33
N ILE A 33 -4.47 -7.33 -20.86
CA ILE A 33 -4.92 -8.65 -20.37
C ILE A 33 -4.58 -9.68 -21.44
N SER A 34 -3.75 -10.66 -21.08
CA SER A 34 -3.39 -11.79 -21.96
C SER A 34 -4.50 -12.86 -21.97
N PRO A 35 -4.52 -13.78 -22.96
CA PRO A 35 -5.57 -14.79 -23.07
C PRO A 35 -5.69 -15.73 -21.85
N ASP A 36 -4.64 -15.89 -21.08
CA ASP A 36 -4.60 -16.66 -19.83
C ASP A 36 -5.10 -15.87 -18.60
N GLY A 37 -5.47 -14.58 -18.81
CA GLY A 37 -6.00 -13.72 -17.75
C GLY A 37 -4.92 -12.95 -16.96
N GLU A 38 -3.65 -13.09 -17.32
CA GLU A 38 -2.57 -12.31 -16.72
C GLU A 38 -2.66 -10.83 -17.13
N ARG A 39 -2.23 -9.96 -16.22
CA ARG A 39 -2.33 -8.50 -16.40
C ARG A 39 -0.97 -7.84 -16.37
N THR A 40 -0.75 -7.00 -17.37
CA THR A 40 0.43 -6.12 -17.46
C THR A 40 -0.04 -4.68 -17.52
N PHE A 41 0.62 -3.80 -16.81
CA PHE A 41 0.28 -2.39 -16.76
C PHE A 41 1.31 -1.54 -17.50
N GLY A 42 0.84 -0.73 -18.44
CA GLY A 42 1.61 0.39 -18.99
C GLY A 42 1.23 1.68 -18.30
N THR A 43 2.07 2.15 -17.38
CA THR A 43 1.75 3.29 -16.51
C THR A 43 2.45 4.57 -16.99
N TYR A 44 1.67 5.63 -17.14
CA TYR A 44 2.15 7.00 -17.28
C TYR A 44 1.71 7.79 -16.03
N LEU A 45 2.66 8.22 -15.22
CA LEU A 45 2.35 8.87 -13.94
C LEU A 45 1.76 10.28 -14.11
N GLY A 46 2.10 10.98 -15.17
CA GLY A 46 1.60 12.35 -15.43
C GLY A 46 1.88 13.29 -14.26
N ALA A 47 0.88 14.07 -13.87
CA ALA A 47 0.99 15.01 -12.75
C ALA A 47 1.35 14.35 -11.41
N ALA A 48 1.03 13.08 -11.21
CA ALA A 48 1.38 12.38 -9.96
C ALA A 48 2.91 12.30 -9.74
N SER A 49 3.71 12.29 -10.81
CA SER A 49 5.18 12.29 -10.72
C SER A 49 5.79 13.59 -10.21
N THR A 50 4.99 14.64 -10.04
CA THR A 50 5.47 15.96 -9.59
C THR A 50 5.21 16.21 -8.12
N LEU A 51 4.50 15.32 -7.43
CA LEU A 51 4.30 15.41 -5.98
C LEU A 51 5.65 15.23 -5.28
N LYS A 52 5.96 16.13 -4.34
CA LYS A 52 7.22 16.16 -3.60
C LYS A 52 7.02 16.39 -2.11
N ALA A 53 8.08 16.17 -1.34
CA ALA A 53 8.11 16.37 0.10
C ALA A 53 7.64 17.78 0.52
N GLU A 54 8.00 18.81 -0.26
CA GLU A 54 7.64 20.21 -0.01
C GLU A 54 6.16 20.53 -0.20
N ASP A 55 5.43 19.70 -0.92
CA ASP A 55 3.99 19.86 -1.13
C ASP A 55 3.17 19.37 0.08
N LEU A 56 3.81 18.63 0.99
CA LEU A 56 3.16 18.05 2.16
C LEU A 56 3.20 19.02 3.36
N SER A 57 2.05 19.19 4.00
CA SER A 57 1.92 20.00 5.20
C SER A 57 1.25 19.24 6.34
N LEU A 58 1.53 19.62 7.59
CA LEU A 58 0.95 18.96 8.76
C LEU A 58 -0.59 18.99 8.76
N ASP A 59 -1.18 20.03 8.20
CA ASP A 59 -2.65 20.15 8.15
C ASP A 59 -3.32 19.05 7.34
N MET A 60 -2.63 18.46 6.36
CA MET A 60 -3.13 17.34 5.58
C MET A 60 -3.29 16.04 6.40
N PHE A 61 -2.63 15.96 7.56
CA PHE A 61 -2.63 14.75 8.39
C PHE A 61 -3.52 14.89 9.64
N LYS A 62 -3.99 16.10 9.96
CA LYS A 62 -4.82 16.33 11.16
C LYS A 62 -6.19 15.68 11.02
N GLY A 63 -6.66 15.08 12.12
CA GLY A 63 -7.99 14.48 12.19
C GLY A 63 -8.07 13.05 11.68
N TYR A 64 -6.96 12.48 11.18
CA TYR A 64 -6.86 11.08 10.77
C TYR A 64 -6.21 10.22 11.87
N ALA A 65 -6.44 8.91 11.81
CA ALA A 65 -5.82 7.94 12.72
C ALA A 65 -4.65 7.21 12.06
N TYR A 66 -4.68 7.09 10.73
CA TYR A 66 -3.72 6.30 9.97
C TYR A 66 -3.22 7.07 8.75
N LEU A 67 -1.93 6.92 8.46
CA LEU A 67 -1.34 7.16 7.14
C LEU A 67 -1.18 5.81 6.46
N PHE A 68 -1.84 5.60 5.31
CA PHE A 68 -1.67 4.41 4.49
C PHE A 68 -0.76 4.74 3.30
N ILE A 69 0.34 3.99 3.18
CA ILE A 69 1.34 4.16 2.12
C ILE A 69 1.27 2.96 1.18
N GLU A 70 1.06 3.25 -0.10
CA GLU A 70 1.23 2.30 -1.18
C GLU A 70 2.72 2.12 -1.51
N GLY A 71 3.20 0.90 -1.52
CA GLY A 71 4.61 0.59 -1.75
C GLY A 71 5.16 1.08 -3.10
N TYR A 72 4.28 1.30 -4.09
CA TYR A 72 4.67 1.92 -5.36
C TYR A 72 5.23 3.35 -5.21
N LEU A 73 4.88 4.05 -4.14
CA LEU A 73 5.36 5.40 -3.85
C LEU A 73 6.75 5.43 -3.20
N VAL A 74 7.26 4.27 -2.77
CA VAL A 74 8.55 4.12 -2.08
C VAL A 74 9.74 4.59 -2.95
N GLN A 75 9.57 4.71 -4.26
CA GLN A 75 10.59 5.24 -5.16
C GLN A 75 11.00 6.70 -4.89
N ASP A 76 10.16 7.48 -4.19
CA ASP A 76 10.50 8.83 -3.72
C ASP A 76 10.72 8.81 -2.21
N HIS A 77 11.95 8.50 -1.79
CA HIS A 77 12.34 8.36 -0.39
C HIS A 77 12.07 9.64 0.42
N ASP A 78 12.39 10.81 -0.14
CA ASP A 78 12.25 12.08 0.57
C ASP A 78 10.78 12.39 0.84
N MET A 79 9.91 12.16 -0.16
CA MET A 79 8.47 12.34 -0.01
C MET A 79 7.89 11.39 1.04
N ILE A 80 8.25 10.11 1.01
CA ILE A 80 7.76 9.11 1.97
C ILE A 80 8.24 9.43 3.39
N LEU A 81 9.51 9.77 3.58
CA LEU A 81 10.02 10.12 4.91
C LEU A 81 9.34 11.38 5.44
N ARG A 82 9.10 12.37 4.58
CA ARG A 82 8.38 13.58 4.98
C ARG A 82 6.93 13.29 5.35
N ALA A 83 6.23 12.46 4.58
CA ALA A 83 4.86 12.04 4.90
C ALA A 83 4.78 11.33 6.26
N ILE A 84 5.72 10.42 6.53
CA ILE A 84 5.81 9.70 7.79
C ILE A 84 6.11 10.65 8.97
N GLU A 85 7.05 11.57 8.80
CA GLU A 85 7.38 12.57 9.82
C GLU A 85 6.14 13.37 10.21
N LEU A 86 5.42 13.91 9.23
CA LEU A 86 4.20 14.68 9.47
C LEU A 86 3.08 13.84 10.08
N ALA A 87 2.93 12.59 9.67
CA ALA A 87 1.96 11.66 10.23
C ALA A 87 2.26 11.38 11.72
N LYS A 88 3.53 11.11 12.06
CA LYS A 88 3.94 10.89 13.45
C LYS A 88 3.78 12.15 14.30
N GLU A 89 4.08 13.32 13.77
CA GLU A 89 3.83 14.61 14.44
C GLU A 89 2.34 14.82 14.71
N ALA A 90 1.47 14.42 13.78
CA ALA A 90 0.01 14.46 13.94
C ALA A 90 -0.55 13.32 14.81
N GLY A 91 0.29 12.35 15.24
CA GLY A 91 -0.11 11.23 16.11
C GLY A 91 -0.71 10.03 15.36
N LEU A 92 -0.51 9.92 14.05
CA LEU A 92 -1.03 8.83 13.24
C LEU A 92 -0.19 7.56 13.38
N GLN A 93 -0.85 6.42 13.21
CA GLN A 93 -0.17 5.16 12.91
C GLN A 93 0.15 5.06 11.41
N VAL A 94 1.28 4.46 11.07
CA VAL A 94 1.74 4.31 9.69
C VAL A 94 1.49 2.87 9.23
N CYS A 95 0.72 2.74 8.15
CA CYS A 95 0.45 1.51 7.45
C CYS A 95 1.23 1.49 6.13
N LEU A 96 1.83 0.36 5.79
CA LEU A 96 2.53 0.15 4.52
C LEU A 96 1.99 -1.12 3.84
N ASP A 97 1.46 -0.99 2.63
CA ASP A 97 1.29 -2.14 1.73
C ASP A 97 2.55 -2.29 0.86
N MET A 98 3.08 -3.49 0.77
CA MET A 98 4.32 -3.76 0.03
C MET A 98 4.13 -3.70 -1.50
N ALA A 99 2.89 -3.66 -1.97
CA ALA A 99 2.43 -3.42 -3.34
C ALA A 99 2.87 -4.46 -4.38
N SER A 100 4.15 -4.80 -4.47
CA SER A 100 4.67 -5.79 -5.43
C SER A 100 6.04 -6.30 -5.00
N TYR A 101 6.28 -7.61 -5.20
CA TYR A 101 7.57 -8.24 -4.92
C TYR A 101 8.74 -7.56 -5.65
N ASN A 102 8.53 -7.15 -6.92
CA ASN A 102 9.55 -6.44 -7.71
C ASN A 102 9.96 -5.10 -7.09
N ILE A 103 9.01 -4.37 -6.52
CA ILE A 103 9.26 -3.10 -5.85
C ILE A 103 10.05 -3.34 -4.56
N VAL A 104 9.66 -4.36 -3.79
CA VAL A 104 10.37 -4.74 -2.56
C VAL A 104 11.82 -5.15 -2.85
N GLU A 105 12.04 -6.02 -3.86
CA GLU A 105 13.38 -6.45 -4.26
C GLU A 105 14.23 -5.29 -4.80
N GLY A 106 13.58 -4.36 -5.50
CA GLY A 106 14.25 -3.19 -6.09
C GLY A 106 14.80 -2.20 -5.07
N ASP A 107 14.21 -2.15 -3.86
CA ASP A 107 14.60 -1.21 -2.81
C ASP A 107 14.47 -1.79 -1.39
N LEU A 108 14.97 -3.00 -1.22
CA LEU A 108 14.88 -3.76 0.03
C LEU A 108 15.47 -3.01 1.24
N GLU A 109 16.51 -2.22 1.02
CA GLU A 109 17.16 -1.44 2.08
C GLU A 109 16.21 -0.37 2.63
N PHE A 110 15.51 0.35 1.76
CA PHE A 110 14.55 1.37 2.18
C PHE A 110 13.30 0.76 2.80
N PHE A 111 12.74 -0.33 2.24
CA PHE A 111 11.66 -1.08 2.89
C PHE A 111 12.06 -1.54 4.29
N SER A 112 13.29 -2.03 4.46
CA SER A 112 13.80 -2.44 5.76
C SER A 112 13.92 -1.26 6.73
N LEU A 113 14.37 -0.10 6.25
CA LEU A 113 14.40 1.13 7.05
C LEU A 113 12.98 1.51 7.52
N LEU A 114 12.00 1.50 6.61
CA LEU A 114 10.62 1.86 6.91
C LEU A 114 10.01 0.92 7.96
N VAL A 115 10.08 -0.39 7.72
CA VAL A 115 9.48 -1.40 8.60
C VAL A 115 10.16 -1.42 9.99
N ASN A 116 11.48 -1.25 10.05
CA ASN A 116 12.20 -1.29 11.32
C ASN A 116 12.00 -0.04 12.18
N LYS A 117 11.71 1.13 11.60
CA LYS A 117 11.74 2.39 12.34
C LYS A 117 10.41 3.13 12.41
N TYR A 118 9.55 2.98 11.41
CA TYR A 118 8.47 3.92 11.21
C TYR A 118 7.09 3.27 11.08
N VAL A 119 7.02 2.08 10.49
CA VAL A 119 5.77 1.41 10.14
C VAL A 119 5.20 0.66 11.34
N ASP A 120 3.94 0.90 11.62
CA ASP A 120 3.20 0.21 12.69
C ASP A 120 2.46 -1.02 12.17
N ILE A 121 1.95 -0.96 10.92
CA ILE A 121 1.14 -2.02 10.31
C ILE A 121 1.68 -2.32 8.91
N VAL A 122 1.97 -3.59 8.62
CA VAL A 122 2.43 -4.06 7.31
C VAL A 122 1.38 -4.94 6.66
N PHE A 123 1.05 -4.65 5.39
CA PHE A 123 0.29 -5.51 4.51
C PHE A 123 1.21 -6.09 3.44
N ALA A 124 1.15 -7.39 3.24
CA ALA A 124 1.90 -8.08 2.20
C ALA A 124 1.09 -9.28 1.68
N ASN A 125 1.36 -9.71 0.45
CA ASN A 125 1.02 -11.06 0.00
C ASN A 125 2.20 -12.02 0.23
N GLU A 126 2.06 -13.29 -0.17
CA GLU A 126 3.10 -14.32 0.03
C GLU A 126 4.39 -13.97 -0.71
N GLU A 127 4.29 -13.46 -1.95
CA GLU A 127 5.45 -13.12 -2.79
C GLU A 127 6.17 -11.89 -2.26
N GLU A 128 5.45 -10.87 -1.86
CA GLU A 128 5.98 -9.66 -1.24
C GLU A 128 6.67 -9.96 0.10
N ALA A 129 6.03 -10.75 0.96
CA ALA A 129 6.59 -11.17 2.24
C ALA A 129 7.88 -12.01 2.05
N LYS A 130 7.88 -12.88 1.02
CA LYS A 130 9.08 -13.65 0.64
C LYS A 130 10.17 -12.77 0.07
N ALA A 131 9.86 -11.81 -0.78
CA ALA A 131 10.82 -10.84 -1.34
C ALA A 131 11.50 -10.04 -0.23
N TYR A 132 10.73 -9.62 0.78
CA TYR A 132 11.23 -8.86 1.90
C TYR A 132 12.10 -9.68 2.87
N THR A 133 11.75 -10.94 3.15
CA THR A 133 12.40 -11.76 4.21
C THR A 133 13.25 -12.91 3.70
N GLY A 134 13.06 -13.32 2.44
CA GLY A 134 13.65 -14.57 1.90
C GLY A 134 12.98 -15.84 2.43
N LYS A 135 11.89 -15.74 3.20
CA LYS A 135 11.22 -16.87 3.90
C LYS A 135 9.87 -17.17 3.30
N ASP A 136 9.32 -18.34 3.65
CA ASP A 136 7.91 -18.65 3.41
C ASP A 136 6.98 -17.73 4.22
N ALA A 137 5.69 -17.78 3.94
CA ALA A 137 4.70 -16.90 4.57
C ALA A 137 4.74 -16.95 6.12
N TRP A 138 4.96 -18.13 6.71
CA TRP A 138 5.01 -18.31 8.16
C TRP A 138 6.30 -17.78 8.78
N GLY A 139 7.42 -18.00 8.11
CA GLY A 139 8.71 -17.43 8.51
C GLY A 139 8.70 -15.91 8.39
N ALA A 140 8.11 -15.40 7.29
CA ALA A 140 8.01 -13.98 7.00
C ALA A 140 7.14 -13.24 8.02
N ILE A 141 5.94 -13.76 8.34
CA ILE A 141 5.04 -13.10 9.31
C ILE A 141 5.69 -13.00 10.69
N ASN A 142 6.45 -14.02 11.11
CA ASN A 142 7.15 -13.99 12.38
C ASN A 142 8.28 -12.96 12.40
N GLU A 143 9.02 -12.85 11.31
CA GLU A 143 10.10 -11.87 11.21
C GLU A 143 9.55 -10.44 11.15
N ILE A 144 8.56 -10.16 10.31
CA ILE A 144 7.98 -8.83 10.19
C ILE A 144 7.30 -8.40 11.49
N ALA A 145 6.57 -9.32 12.16
CA ALA A 145 5.93 -9.05 13.45
C ALA A 145 6.90 -8.74 14.60
N SER A 146 8.18 -9.06 14.44
CA SER A 146 9.21 -8.66 15.41
C SER A 146 9.64 -7.20 15.27
N LYS A 147 9.22 -6.54 14.17
CA LYS A 147 9.67 -5.19 13.76
C LYS A 147 8.53 -4.16 13.79
N CYS A 148 7.28 -4.60 13.64
CA CYS A 148 6.10 -3.73 13.63
C CYS A 148 5.01 -4.26 14.55
N SER A 149 4.00 -3.44 14.84
CA SER A 149 2.92 -3.78 15.78
C SER A 149 1.97 -4.83 15.23
N VAL A 150 1.65 -4.75 13.94
CA VAL A 150 0.73 -5.67 13.26
C VAL A 150 1.27 -6.01 11.88
N VAL A 151 1.22 -7.27 11.51
CA VAL A 151 1.51 -7.72 10.14
C VAL A 151 0.38 -8.58 9.60
N ILE A 152 0.03 -8.33 8.37
CA ILE A 152 -0.96 -9.08 7.61
C ILE A 152 -0.27 -9.71 6.41
N VAL A 153 -0.36 -11.04 6.28
CA VAL A 153 0.07 -11.76 5.07
C VAL A 153 -1.14 -12.36 4.39
N LYS A 154 -1.45 -11.86 3.19
CA LYS A 154 -2.54 -12.32 2.32
C LYS A 154 -2.10 -13.61 1.63
N LEU A 155 -2.88 -14.70 1.73
CA LEU A 155 -2.56 -16.05 1.25
C LEU A 155 -3.47 -16.47 0.07
N GLY A 156 -3.97 -15.52 -0.69
CA GLY A 156 -4.89 -15.75 -1.79
C GLY A 156 -6.13 -16.56 -1.38
N ALA A 157 -6.38 -17.68 -2.04
CA ALA A 157 -7.52 -18.54 -1.73
C ALA A 157 -7.45 -19.20 -0.35
N GLN A 158 -6.31 -19.19 0.31
CA GLN A 158 -6.14 -19.74 1.66
C GLN A 158 -6.48 -18.72 2.77
N GLY A 159 -6.88 -17.51 2.39
CA GLY A 159 -7.26 -16.46 3.32
C GLY A 159 -6.11 -15.53 3.67
N SER A 160 -5.94 -15.25 4.94
CA SER A 160 -4.86 -14.40 5.44
C SER A 160 -4.43 -14.81 6.85
N CYS A 161 -3.21 -14.44 7.20
CA CYS A 161 -2.69 -14.53 8.55
C CYS A 161 -2.40 -13.13 9.08
N ILE A 162 -2.92 -12.82 10.27
CA ILE A 162 -2.71 -11.56 10.97
C ILE A 162 -1.95 -11.86 12.24
N LYS A 163 -0.86 -11.15 12.49
CA LYS A 163 -0.08 -11.29 13.70
C LYS A 163 0.11 -9.96 14.41
N LYS A 164 -0.18 -9.94 15.72
CA LYS A 164 0.01 -8.83 16.64
C LYS A 164 0.68 -9.34 17.92
N GLY A 165 1.93 -8.98 18.12
CA GLY A 165 2.71 -9.52 19.24
C GLY A 165 2.80 -11.04 19.21
N THR A 166 2.27 -11.71 20.24
CA THR A 166 2.21 -13.18 20.33
C THR A 166 0.96 -13.79 19.71
N GLU A 167 -0.06 -13.00 19.45
CA GLU A 167 -1.33 -13.44 18.87
C GLU A 167 -1.19 -13.61 17.36
N CYS A 168 -1.69 -14.73 16.85
CA CYS A 168 -1.76 -15.01 15.42
C CYS A 168 -3.13 -15.55 15.07
N ILE A 169 -3.82 -14.87 14.15
CA ILE A 169 -5.16 -15.23 13.69
C ILE A 169 -5.06 -15.62 12.22
N LYS A 170 -5.56 -16.79 11.85
CA LYS A 170 -5.77 -17.18 10.46
C LYS A 170 -7.24 -16.96 10.12
N LEU A 171 -7.48 -16.17 9.06
CA LEU A 171 -8.81 -15.96 8.50
C LEU A 171 -8.95 -16.77 7.22
N GLU A 172 -10.02 -17.52 7.11
CA GLU A 172 -10.36 -18.28 5.92
C GLU A 172 -11.19 -17.43 4.96
N VAL A 173 -11.05 -17.66 3.66
CA VAL A 173 -11.89 -17.04 2.66
C VAL A 173 -13.18 -17.83 2.50
N PRO A 174 -14.36 -17.19 2.47
CA PRO A 174 -15.59 -17.85 2.10
C PRO A 174 -15.46 -18.46 0.70
N PRO A 175 -16.03 -19.67 0.45
CA PRO A 175 -15.94 -20.32 -0.83
C PRO A 175 -16.56 -19.46 -1.95
N VAL A 176 -15.76 -19.15 -2.98
CA VAL A 176 -16.18 -18.38 -4.15
C VAL A 176 -16.43 -19.34 -5.30
N LYS A 177 -17.62 -19.28 -5.91
CA LYS A 177 -17.99 -20.16 -7.02
C LYS A 177 -17.12 -19.98 -8.26
N LYS A 178 -16.73 -18.75 -8.55
CA LYS A 178 -15.89 -18.37 -9.71
C LYS A 178 -15.17 -17.07 -9.41
N VAL A 179 -13.86 -17.05 -9.57
CA VAL A 179 -13.07 -15.84 -9.61
C VAL A 179 -13.11 -15.30 -11.04
N VAL A 180 -13.54 -14.05 -11.21
CA VAL A 180 -13.62 -13.39 -12.53
C VAL A 180 -12.48 -12.42 -12.72
N ASP A 181 -12.19 -11.64 -11.67
CA ASP A 181 -11.14 -10.62 -11.65
C ASP A 181 -10.65 -10.45 -10.20
N THR A 182 -9.34 -10.34 -10.02
CA THR A 182 -8.70 -10.13 -8.72
C THR A 182 -8.09 -8.74 -8.60
N THR A 183 -8.34 -7.83 -9.56
CA THR A 183 -7.83 -6.46 -9.52
C THR A 183 -8.39 -5.73 -8.29
N GLY A 184 -7.51 -5.12 -7.52
CA GLY A 184 -7.89 -4.39 -6.31
C GLY A 184 -8.26 -5.27 -5.10
N ALA A 185 -8.14 -6.60 -5.18
CA ALA A 185 -8.47 -7.47 -4.05
C ALA A 185 -7.64 -7.15 -2.80
N GLY A 186 -6.35 -6.81 -2.98
CA GLY A 186 -5.48 -6.34 -1.91
C GLY A 186 -5.96 -5.03 -1.29
N ASP A 187 -6.35 -4.07 -2.14
CA ASP A 187 -6.81 -2.75 -1.74
C ASP A 187 -8.12 -2.84 -0.94
N TYR A 188 -9.07 -3.67 -1.44
CA TYR A 188 -10.32 -3.94 -0.71
C TYR A 188 -10.09 -4.66 0.60
N TYR A 189 -9.10 -5.55 0.67
CA TYR A 189 -8.73 -6.20 1.92
C TYR A 189 -8.23 -5.16 2.94
N ALA A 190 -7.30 -4.30 2.53
CA ALA A 190 -6.77 -3.24 3.39
C ALA A 190 -7.84 -2.24 3.83
N ALA A 191 -8.78 -1.89 2.93
CA ALA A 191 -9.89 -1.00 3.23
C ALA A 191 -10.92 -1.61 4.21
N GLY A 192 -11.03 -2.94 4.26
CA GLY A 192 -11.92 -3.66 5.18
C GLY A 192 -11.30 -3.96 6.54
N PHE A 193 -9.97 -3.86 6.65
CA PHE A 193 -9.22 -4.07 7.88
C PHE A 193 -9.30 -2.85 8.81
#